data_6c245dd7f7640802a4ddad134d789e6d
#
_entry.id   6c245dd7f7640802a4ddad134d789e6d
#
_cell.length_a   1.000
_cell.length_b   1.000
_cell.length_c   1.000
_cell.angle_alpha   90.00
_cell.angle_beta   90.00
_cell.angle_gamma   90.00
#
_symmetry.space_group_name_H-M   'P 1'
#
loop_
_entity.id
_entity.type
_entity.pdbx_description
1 polymer ?
#
loop_
_entity_poly.entity_id
_entity_poly.type
_entity_poly.pdbx_seq_one_letter_code
_entity_poly.pdbx_strand_id
1 'polypeptide(L)'
;MSATILRVHGDVNHLLYTDGMFIKSDFRTIFGNRLVANSIKRDARLSPVFISIANLGPANQLLIDADRILEHESGFFRIGPNPLPKRLVSSLSSEVRALTLKHVMEYRETVPHRVQNLIASNSYPSNNFGYLFAFDFFQEMICRNAPSEIQKAMRAYIQSSILTEDVLGRFDGQGTARRTFNIAIAEYIEKRKKNDQLQDLLDVAIKASDTPKEQAEIFHRLVLATIGFTGCALEWSLIGLARQKKFINGEAFVLEALRFYSPIWRLTRRVGIETELNGMLLRPGDRVFINLFQINKSLKMGKFPRRFNPHRMMEDDAKRNSLSFGKGKRSCPAQRPALLFLSITLSEIHKQYQLGFKRNIFSLPRFSTFISCPNGYFKLTPK
;
A
#
# COMPACT_ATOMS: atom_id res chain seq x y z
N MET A 1 -5.22 -10.97 33.99
CA MET A 1 -4.47 -10.99 32.72
C MET A 1 -5.01 -10.00 31.68
N SER A 2 -6.31 -9.74 31.59
CA SER A 2 -6.92 -8.73 30.71
C SER A 2 -6.48 -7.28 31.05
N ALA A 3 -6.30 -6.98 32.34
CA ALA A 3 -5.94 -5.65 32.83
C ALA A 3 -4.51 -5.20 32.45
N THR A 4 -3.59 -6.15 32.27
CA THR A 4 -2.20 -5.83 31.90
C THR A 4 -2.07 -5.47 30.42
N ILE A 5 -2.88 -6.11 29.56
CA ILE A 5 -2.95 -5.80 28.13
C ILE A 5 -3.61 -4.43 27.92
N LEU A 6 -4.68 -4.16 28.65
CA LEU A 6 -5.34 -2.85 28.63
C LEU A 6 -4.46 -1.72 29.20
N ARG A 7 -3.57 -2.00 30.18
CA ARG A 7 -2.62 -0.99 30.68
C ARG A 7 -1.49 -0.65 29.70
N VAL A 8 -1.02 -1.61 28.93
CA VAL A 8 -0.08 -1.33 27.82
C VAL A 8 -0.77 -0.52 26.72
N HIS A 9 -2.09 -0.66 26.60
CA HIS A 9 -2.90 0.10 25.65
C HIS A 9 -3.60 1.34 26.27
N GLY A 10 -3.51 1.54 27.58
CA GLY A 10 -4.14 2.68 28.27
C GLY A 10 -3.52 4.04 27.93
N ASP A 11 -2.24 4.04 27.53
CA ASP A 11 -1.52 5.21 26.98
C ASP A 11 -1.53 5.24 25.45
N VAL A 12 -2.49 4.56 24.87
CA VAL A 12 -2.62 4.36 23.41
C VAL A 12 -2.72 5.68 22.66
N ASN A 13 -3.25 6.74 23.26
CA ASN A 13 -3.26 8.06 22.62
C ASN A 13 -1.84 8.56 22.32
N HIS A 14 -0.90 8.33 23.20
CA HIS A 14 0.51 8.70 22.99
C HIS A 14 1.21 7.71 22.05
N LEU A 15 0.91 6.42 22.18
CA LEU A 15 1.47 5.34 21.35
C LEU A 15 0.98 5.35 19.90
N LEU A 16 -0.20 5.91 19.66
CA LEU A 16 -0.78 6.04 18.33
C LEU A 16 -0.33 7.29 17.60
N TYR A 17 0.11 8.31 18.32
CA TYR A 17 0.88 9.41 17.74
C TYR A 17 2.32 8.97 17.39
N THR A 18 2.85 7.96 18.05
CA THR A 18 4.07 7.26 17.64
C THR A 18 3.70 5.95 16.95
N ASP A 19 3.25 6.06 15.72
CA ASP A 19 2.81 4.94 14.85
C ASP A 19 3.73 3.70 14.89
N GLY A 20 5.01 3.88 15.16
CA GLY A 20 6.01 2.82 15.15
C GLY A 20 5.85 1.75 16.23
N MET A 21 5.49 2.12 17.47
CA MET A 21 5.35 1.13 18.56
C MET A 21 4.07 0.32 18.44
N PHE A 22 2.98 0.93 18.01
CA PHE A 22 1.73 0.24 17.76
C PHE A 22 1.83 -0.74 16.60
N ILE A 23 2.47 -0.33 15.50
CA ILE A 23 2.75 -1.19 14.35
C ILE A 23 3.59 -2.40 14.77
N LYS A 24 4.58 -2.22 15.63
CA LYS A 24 5.41 -3.32 16.14
C LYS A 24 4.65 -4.25 17.08
N SER A 25 3.84 -3.70 17.98
CA SER A 25 3.02 -4.51 18.88
C SER A 25 1.98 -5.29 18.09
N ASP A 26 1.29 -4.66 17.14
CA ASP A 26 0.33 -5.30 16.25
C ASP A 26 0.97 -6.43 15.45
N PHE A 27 2.19 -6.24 15.01
CA PHE A 27 2.84 -7.20 14.14
C PHE A 27 3.54 -8.34 14.89
N ARG A 28 4.20 -8.07 15.99
CA ARG A 28 4.64 -9.12 16.93
C ARG A 28 3.47 -9.98 17.37
N THR A 29 2.34 -9.34 17.51
CA THR A 29 1.04 -9.89 17.84
C THR A 29 0.48 -10.77 16.74
N ILE A 30 0.51 -10.30 15.51
CA ILE A 30 0.01 -11.04 14.34
C ILE A 30 0.92 -12.24 14.03
N PHE A 31 2.22 -12.13 14.25
CA PHE A 31 3.20 -13.13 13.83
C PHE A 31 3.92 -13.89 14.96
N GLY A 32 3.90 -13.41 16.19
CA GLY A 32 4.73 -14.00 17.22
C GLY A 32 4.17 -14.08 18.63
N ASN A 33 3.11 -13.37 18.98
CA ASN A 33 2.60 -13.37 20.35
C ASN A 33 1.10 -13.73 20.39
N ARG A 34 0.79 -14.97 20.81
CA ARG A 34 -0.57 -15.53 20.83
C ARG A 34 -1.57 -14.73 21.68
N LEU A 35 -1.12 -14.00 22.69
CA LEU A 35 -2.01 -13.29 23.62
C LEU A 35 -2.58 -12.00 23.04
N VAL A 36 -1.75 -11.21 22.39
CA VAL A 36 -2.18 -9.96 21.73
C VAL A 36 -2.88 -10.28 20.41
N ALA A 37 -2.46 -11.34 19.71
CA ALA A 37 -3.12 -11.84 18.49
C ALA A 37 -4.61 -12.16 18.70
N ASN A 38 -5.04 -12.53 19.90
CA ASN A 38 -6.45 -12.84 20.17
C ASN A 38 -7.34 -11.59 20.31
N SER A 39 -6.81 -10.46 20.78
CA SER A 39 -7.58 -9.21 20.89
C SER A 39 -7.79 -8.52 19.53
N ILE A 40 -6.84 -8.65 18.62
CA ILE A 40 -6.90 -8.06 17.26
C ILE A 40 -7.62 -8.97 16.26
N LYS A 41 -7.88 -10.21 16.61
CA LYS A 41 -8.67 -11.15 15.79
C LYS A 41 -10.17 -10.90 15.85
N ARG A 42 -10.65 -10.03 16.72
CA ARG A 42 -12.06 -9.74 16.92
C ARG A 42 -12.32 -8.26 16.68
N ASP A 43 -13.55 -7.96 16.31
CA ASP A 43 -14.04 -6.60 16.35
C ASP A 43 -14.07 -6.17 17.81
N ALA A 44 -13.36 -5.11 18.15
CA ALA A 44 -13.25 -4.65 19.53
C ALA A 44 -12.87 -3.17 19.62
N ARG A 45 -13.43 -2.50 20.63
CA ARG A 45 -12.97 -1.19 21.06
C ARG A 45 -11.68 -1.37 21.87
N LEU A 46 -10.58 -0.88 21.35
CA LEU A 46 -9.25 -1.03 21.96
C LEU A 46 -8.94 0.09 22.95
N SER A 47 -9.52 1.28 22.74
CA SER A 47 -9.44 2.43 23.63
C SER A 47 -10.66 3.32 23.43
N PRO A 48 -10.82 4.43 24.18
CA PRO A 48 -11.94 5.35 24.01
C PRO A 48 -12.16 5.83 22.57
N VAL A 49 -11.11 5.90 21.75
CA VAL A 49 -11.17 6.43 20.38
C VAL A 49 -10.68 5.46 19.31
N PHE A 50 -10.27 4.23 19.68
CA PHE A 50 -9.75 3.25 18.70
C PHE A 50 -10.54 1.96 18.69
N ILE A 51 -10.88 1.54 17.48
CA ILE A 51 -11.69 0.36 17.22
C ILE A 51 -10.97 -0.51 16.19
N SER A 52 -10.80 -1.78 16.49
CA SER A 52 -10.30 -2.79 15.56
C SER A 52 -11.46 -3.54 14.92
N ILE A 53 -11.44 -3.66 13.60
CA ILE A 53 -12.37 -4.49 12.81
C ILE A 53 -11.55 -5.58 12.12
N ALA A 54 -11.82 -6.81 12.51
CA ALA A 54 -11.13 -8.00 12.02
C ALA A 54 -12.05 -8.99 11.28
N ASN A 55 -13.34 -8.70 11.21
CA ASN A 55 -14.34 -9.51 10.53
C ASN A 55 -14.80 -8.89 9.20
N LEU A 56 -15.05 -9.73 8.21
CA LEU A 56 -15.39 -9.30 6.86
C LEU A 56 -16.75 -8.57 6.77
N GLY A 57 -17.75 -9.01 7.51
CA GLY A 57 -19.09 -8.40 7.50
C GLY A 57 -19.05 -6.92 7.89
N PRO A 58 -18.63 -6.60 9.12
CA PRO A 58 -18.45 -5.22 9.57
C PRO A 58 -17.50 -4.39 8.71
N ALA A 59 -16.38 -4.98 8.24
CA ALA A 59 -15.47 -4.30 7.34
C ALA A 59 -16.14 -3.92 6.00
N ASN A 60 -16.92 -4.83 5.41
CA ASN A 60 -17.67 -4.57 4.19
C ASN A 60 -18.71 -3.46 4.40
N GLN A 61 -19.47 -3.49 5.49
CA GLN A 61 -20.44 -2.46 5.81
C GLN A 61 -19.77 -1.07 5.89
N LEU A 62 -18.69 -0.95 6.66
CA LEU A 62 -17.94 0.31 6.76
C LEU A 62 -17.39 0.80 5.43
N LEU A 63 -16.89 -0.09 4.59
CA LEU A 63 -16.27 0.28 3.31
C LEU A 63 -17.27 0.60 2.21
N ILE A 64 -18.45 -0.08 2.22
CA ILE A 64 -19.51 0.16 1.24
C ILE A 64 -20.29 1.43 1.61
N ASP A 65 -20.66 1.58 2.88
CA ASP A 65 -21.40 2.73 3.40
C ASP A 65 -20.49 3.89 3.83
N ALA A 66 -19.26 3.94 3.32
CA ALA A 66 -18.23 4.87 3.74
C ALA A 66 -18.67 6.34 3.70
N ASP A 67 -19.44 6.75 2.69
CA ASP A 67 -19.91 8.13 2.55
C ASP A 67 -20.98 8.51 3.59
N ARG A 68 -21.61 7.51 4.20
CA ARG A 68 -22.70 7.67 5.15
C ARG A 68 -22.21 7.58 6.59
N ILE A 69 -21.22 6.73 6.86
CA ILE A 69 -20.75 6.44 8.22
C ILE A 69 -19.47 7.18 8.55
N LEU A 70 -18.57 7.32 7.57
CA LEU A 70 -17.21 7.80 7.78
C LEU A 70 -17.08 9.29 7.44
N GLU A 71 -16.17 9.97 8.11
CA GLU A 71 -15.76 11.31 7.71
C GLU A 71 -15.29 11.32 6.24
N HIS A 72 -15.60 12.41 5.55
CA HIS A 72 -15.07 12.60 4.22
C HIS A 72 -13.57 12.80 4.29
N GLU A 73 -12.82 11.83 3.80
CA GLU A 73 -11.39 11.91 3.62
C GLU A 73 -11.06 11.85 2.13
N SER A 74 -10.28 12.80 1.66
CA SER A 74 -9.86 12.84 0.26
C SER A 74 -8.68 11.91 -0.06
N GLY A 75 -8.25 11.08 0.89
CA GLY A 75 -7.17 10.11 0.68
C GLY A 75 -5.87 10.79 0.24
N PHE A 76 -5.42 10.49 -0.99
CA PHE A 76 -4.20 11.06 -1.55
C PHE A 76 -4.31 12.55 -1.86
N PHE A 77 -5.53 13.06 -2.08
CA PHE A 77 -5.80 14.45 -2.43
C PHE A 77 -6.13 15.34 -1.21
N ARG A 78 -5.70 14.93 -0.04
CA ARG A 78 -5.87 15.70 1.19
C ARG A 78 -4.85 16.82 1.27
N ILE A 79 -5.31 18.00 1.65
CA ILE A 79 -4.48 19.18 1.93
C ILE A 79 -4.61 19.49 3.42
N GLY A 80 -3.51 19.35 4.18
CA GLY A 80 -3.55 19.59 5.62
C GLY A 80 -4.67 18.79 6.31
N PRO A 81 -5.46 19.42 7.21
CA PRO A 81 -6.62 18.82 7.83
C PRO A 81 -7.87 18.80 6.93
N ASN A 82 -7.89 19.62 5.87
CA ASN A 82 -9.07 19.81 5.05
C ASN A 82 -9.12 18.85 3.87
N PRO A 83 -10.24 18.13 3.69
CA PRO A 83 -10.43 17.29 2.51
C PRO A 83 -10.85 18.14 1.31
N LEU A 84 -10.40 17.76 0.11
CA LEU A 84 -10.90 18.35 -1.13
C LEU A 84 -12.38 17.97 -1.38
N PRO A 85 -13.12 18.79 -2.16
CA PRO A 85 -14.49 18.47 -2.54
C PRO A 85 -14.64 17.09 -3.19
N LYS A 86 -15.67 16.33 -2.84
CA LYS A 86 -15.89 14.95 -3.33
C LYS A 86 -15.86 14.84 -4.85
N ARG A 87 -16.45 15.80 -5.56
CA ARG A 87 -16.47 15.82 -7.04
C ARG A 87 -15.06 15.91 -7.62
N LEU A 88 -14.24 16.79 -7.06
CA LEU A 88 -12.86 16.97 -7.48
C LEU A 88 -12.04 15.69 -7.21
N VAL A 89 -12.16 15.09 -6.02
CA VAL A 89 -11.50 13.82 -5.69
C VAL A 89 -11.88 12.71 -6.65
N SER A 90 -13.16 12.62 -7.03
CA SER A 90 -13.64 11.61 -7.99
C SER A 90 -13.06 11.84 -9.39
N SER A 91 -13.03 13.08 -9.86
CA SER A 91 -12.42 13.47 -11.14
C SER A 91 -10.93 13.11 -11.16
N LEU A 92 -10.16 13.60 -10.18
CA LEU A 92 -8.71 13.35 -10.08
C LEU A 92 -8.39 11.84 -9.97
N SER A 93 -9.21 11.09 -9.24
CA SER A 93 -9.05 9.63 -9.13
C SER A 93 -9.27 8.93 -10.48
N SER A 94 -10.21 9.42 -11.28
CA SER A 94 -10.46 8.90 -12.64
C SER A 94 -9.30 9.22 -13.57
N GLU A 95 -8.70 10.39 -13.46
CA GLU A 95 -7.53 10.81 -14.22
C GLU A 95 -6.29 9.97 -13.86
N VAL A 96 -6.03 9.75 -12.57
CA VAL A 96 -4.96 8.84 -12.12
C VAL A 96 -5.15 7.45 -12.72
N ARG A 97 -6.36 6.92 -12.68
CA ARG A 97 -6.66 5.60 -13.27
C ARG A 97 -6.42 5.58 -14.77
N ALA A 98 -6.88 6.60 -15.49
CA ALA A 98 -6.74 6.67 -16.95
C ALA A 98 -5.26 6.77 -17.35
N LEU A 99 -4.48 7.65 -16.72
CA LEU A 99 -3.05 7.80 -16.97
C LEU A 99 -2.30 6.49 -16.67
N THR A 100 -2.58 5.87 -15.53
CA THR A 100 -1.91 4.63 -15.14
C THR A 100 -2.24 3.49 -16.10
N LEU A 101 -3.51 3.36 -16.50
CA LEU A 101 -3.92 2.32 -17.45
C LEU A 101 -3.30 2.54 -18.83
N LYS A 102 -3.35 3.78 -19.33
CA LYS A 102 -2.73 4.15 -20.60
C LYS A 102 -1.25 3.77 -20.60
N HIS A 103 -0.52 4.18 -19.57
CA HIS A 103 0.92 3.91 -19.44
C HIS A 103 1.22 2.39 -19.44
N VAL A 104 0.49 1.61 -18.63
CA VAL A 104 0.70 0.15 -18.57
C VAL A 104 0.40 -0.51 -19.92
N MET A 105 -0.66 -0.09 -20.61
CA MET A 105 -1.00 -0.64 -21.93
C MET A 105 0.01 -0.28 -23.00
N GLU A 106 0.56 0.94 -22.97
CA GLU A 106 1.54 1.44 -23.93
C GLU A 106 2.90 0.77 -23.75
N TYR A 107 3.33 0.59 -22.49
CA TYR A 107 4.68 0.11 -22.20
C TYR A 107 4.76 -1.37 -21.77
N ARG A 108 3.67 -2.11 -21.78
CA ARG A 108 3.66 -3.53 -21.34
C ARG A 108 4.64 -4.41 -22.10
N GLU A 109 4.84 -4.17 -23.39
CA GLU A 109 5.74 -4.95 -24.23
C GLU A 109 7.23 -4.66 -23.91
N THR A 110 7.53 -3.59 -23.18
CA THR A 110 8.89 -3.27 -22.72
C THR A 110 9.28 -4.01 -21.44
N VAL A 111 8.33 -4.60 -20.73
CA VAL A 111 8.56 -5.26 -19.43
C VAL A 111 9.66 -6.33 -19.50
N PRO A 112 9.70 -7.26 -20.48
CA PRO A 112 10.76 -8.25 -20.56
C PRO A 112 12.17 -7.63 -20.61
N HIS A 113 12.36 -6.65 -21.49
CA HIS A 113 13.63 -5.95 -21.66
C HIS A 113 14.03 -5.15 -20.40
N ARG A 114 13.07 -4.47 -19.76
CA ARG A 114 13.33 -3.74 -18.51
C ARG A 114 13.73 -4.68 -17.36
N VAL A 115 13.10 -5.84 -17.26
CA VAL A 115 13.48 -6.88 -16.27
C VAL A 115 14.92 -7.34 -16.52
N GLN A 116 15.28 -7.64 -17.78
CA GLN A 116 16.63 -8.04 -18.15
C GLN A 116 17.66 -6.98 -17.80
N ASN A 117 17.42 -5.72 -18.20
CA ASN A 117 18.31 -4.60 -17.92
C ASN A 117 18.52 -4.36 -16.43
N LEU A 118 17.45 -4.42 -15.64
CA LEU A 118 17.56 -4.24 -14.20
C LEU A 118 18.38 -5.35 -13.55
N ILE A 119 18.23 -6.60 -14.00
CA ILE A 119 18.99 -7.73 -13.49
C ILE A 119 20.46 -7.64 -13.93
N ALA A 120 20.71 -7.32 -15.20
CA ALA A 120 22.07 -7.22 -15.75
C ALA A 120 22.88 -6.09 -15.12
N SER A 121 22.23 -4.99 -14.73
CA SER A 121 22.92 -3.84 -14.13
C SER A 121 23.52 -4.13 -12.75
N ASN A 122 23.20 -5.28 -12.12
CA ASN A 122 23.58 -5.61 -10.73
C ASN A 122 23.35 -4.46 -9.72
N SER A 123 22.60 -3.45 -10.15
CA SER A 123 22.42 -2.18 -9.42
C SER A 123 21.30 -2.26 -8.39
N TYR A 124 20.63 -3.40 -8.28
CA TYR A 124 19.64 -3.58 -7.23
C TYR A 124 20.24 -4.33 -6.05
N PRO A 125 20.22 -3.73 -4.85
CA PRO A 125 20.32 -4.53 -3.65
C PRO A 125 19.15 -5.50 -3.72
N SER A 126 19.44 -6.75 -3.58
CA SER A 126 18.53 -7.89 -3.75
C SER A 126 17.23 -7.82 -2.93
N ASN A 127 17.05 -6.81 -2.09
CA ASN A 127 15.88 -6.59 -1.23
C ASN A 127 14.96 -5.43 -1.69
N ASN A 128 15.22 -4.82 -2.85
CA ASN A 128 14.49 -3.64 -3.34
C ASN A 128 14.09 -3.74 -4.81
N PHE A 129 14.14 -4.92 -5.37
CA PHE A 129 13.85 -5.16 -6.79
C PHE A 129 12.48 -4.58 -7.20
N GLY A 130 11.43 -4.87 -6.43
CA GLY A 130 10.07 -4.43 -6.76
C GLY A 130 9.94 -2.92 -6.81
N TYR A 131 10.59 -2.20 -5.90
CA TYR A 131 10.55 -0.73 -5.88
C TYR A 131 11.35 -0.11 -7.01
N LEU A 132 12.53 -0.64 -7.28
CA LEU A 132 13.38 -0.15 -8.36
C LEU A 132 12.73 -0.41 -9.71
N PHE A 133 12.14 -1.58 -9.89
CA PHE A 133 11.42 -1.91 -11.09
C PHE A 133 10.17 -1.06 -11.28
N ALA A 134 9.37 -0.86 -10.22
CA ALA A 134 8.21 0.02 -10.29
C ALA A 134 8.63 1.49 -10.57
N PHE A 135 9.75 1.95 -10.01
CA PHE A 135 10.28 3.27 -10.31
C PHE A 135 10.69 3.39 -11.78
N ASP A 136 11.50 2.47 -12.27
CA ASP A 136 11.94 2.47 -13.66
C ASP A 136 10.77 2.45 -14.66
N PHE A 137 9.75 1.65 -14.35
CA PHE A 137 8.59 1.52 -15.21
C PHE A 137 7.69 2.76 -15.19
N PHE A 138 7.41 3.34 -14.02
CA PHE A 138 6.40 4.40 -13.87
C PHE A 138 6.95 5.83 -13.84
N GLN A 139 8.27 6.04 -13.81
CA GLN A 139 8.85 7.38 -13.62
C GLN A 139 8.34 8.44 -14.61
N GLU A 140 8.19 8.08 -15.89
CA GLU A 140 7.70 9.00 -16.93
C GLU A 140 6.22 9.32 -16.77
N MET A 141 5.43 8.37 -16.29
CA MET A 141 4.02 8.62 -15.97
C MET A 141 3.86 9.49 -14.71
N ILE A 142 4.80 9.37 -13.78
CA ILE A 142 4.76 10.13 -12.53
C ILE A 142 5.16 11.58 -12.77
N CYS A 143 6.26 11.79 -13.46
CA CYS A 143 6.76 13.12 -13.79
C CYS A 143 7.53 13.04 -15.11
N ARG A 144 6.87 13.40 -16.20
CA ARG A 144 7.42 13.32 -17.55
C ARG A 144 8.58 14.28 -17.74
N ASN A 145 9.67 13.78 -18.33
CA ASN A 145 10.89 14.55 -18.56
C ASN A 145 11.46 15.22 -17.29
N ALA A 146 11.31 14.55 -16.15
CA ALA A 146 11.81 15.07 -14.88
C ALA A 146 13.33 15.27 -14.94
N PRO A 147 13.86 16.42 -14.49
CA PRO A 147 15.29 16.63 -14.33
C PRO A 147 15.93 15.59 -13.41
N SER A 148 17.23 15.34 -13.57
CA SER A 148 17.94 14.31 -12.80
C SER A 148 17.87 14.54 -11.28
N GLU A 149 17.83 15.81 -10.84
CA GLU A 149 17.68 16.20 -9.43
C GLU A 149 16.32 15.76 -8.88
N ILE A 150 15.25 15.94 -9.66
CA ILE A 150 13.89 15.52 -9.28
C ILE A 150 13.79 14.00 -9.24
N GLN A 151 14.38 13.29 -10.21
CA GLN A 151 14.44 11.83 -10.19
C GLN A 151 15.20 11.30 -8.96
N LYS A 152 16.35 11.92 -8.62
CA LYS A 152 17.12 11.60 -7.41
C LYS A 152 16.30 11.86 -6.14
N ALA A 153 15.61 13.00 -6.06
CA ALA A 153 14.75 13.34 -4.92
C ALA A 153 13.59 12.35 -4.77
N MET A 154 12.94 11.94 -5.87
CA MET A 154 11.91 10.90 -5.85
C MET A 154 12.47 9.55 -5.33
N ARG A 155 13.62 9.12 -5.83
CA ARG A 155 14.27 7.88 -5.36
C ARG A 155 14.60 7.93 -3.88
N ALA A 156 15.22 9.02 -3.42
CA ALA A 156 15.57 9.20 -2.02
C ALA A 156 14.34 9.19 -1.11
N TYR A 157 13.26 9.88 -1.53
CA TYR A 157 11.99 9.88 -0.80
C TYR A 157 11.39 8.48 -0.69
N ILE A 158 11.33 7.72 -1.78
CA ILE A 158 10.78 6.35 -1.78
C ILE A 158 11.64 5.45 -0.88
N GLN A 159 12.95 5.48 -1.04
CA GLN A 159 13.87 4.70 -0.24
C GLN A 159 13.71 4.99 1.25
N SER A 160 13.67 6.26 1.65
CA SER A 160 13.48 6.64 3.04
C SER A 160 12.09 6.27 3.58
N SER A 161 11.05 6.41 2.77
CA SER A 161 9.66 6.16 3.21
C SER A 161 9.31 4.68 3.32
N ILE A 162 9.96 3.82 2.54
CA ILE A 162 9.61 2.41 2.41
C ILE A 162 10.67 1.49 2.99
N LEU A 163 11.94 1.89 2.91
CA LEU A 163 13.10 1.05 3.21
C LEU A 163 13.75 1.34 4.55
N THR A 164 13.40 2.44 5.20
CA THR A 164 13.98 2.75 6.52
C THR A 164 13.47 1.78 7.56
N GLU A 165 14.40 0.98 8.05
CA GLU A 165 14.26 0.16 9.24
C GLU A 165 14.28 1.03 10.49
N ASP A 166 13.36 1.92 10.70
CA ASP A 166 13.31 2.45 12.03
C ASP A 166 12.47 1.57 12.95
N VAL A 167 13.18 0.62 13.52
CA VAL A 167 12.68 -0.31 14.53
C VAL A 167 12.17 0.41 15.77
N LEU A 168 12.55 1.67 16.00
CA LEU A 168 12.24 2.44 17.20
C LEU A 168 11.24 3.60 16.97
N GLY A 169 10.69 3.73 15.76
CA GLY A 169 9.71 4.81 15.48
C GLY A 169 10.36 6.20 15.42
N ARG A 170 11.65 6.28 15.09
CA ARG A 170 12.28 7.57 14.80
C ARG A 170 11.87 8.03 13.41
N PHE A 171 10.78 8.74 13.36
CA PHE A 171 10.22 9.34 12.14
C PHE A 171 11.07 10.45 11.53
N ASP A 172 12.17 10.83 12.16
CA ASP A 172 12.99 11.98 11.75
C ASP A 172 13.54 11.86 10.34
N GLY A 173 14.02 10.68 9.95
CA GLY A 173 14.52 10.44 8.60
C GLY A 173 13.43 10.51 7.52
N GLN A 174 12.27 9.93 7.77
CA GLN A 174 11.13 10.00 6.84
C GLN A 174 10.57 11.41 6.75
N GLY A 175 10.44 12.10 7.85
CA GLY A 175 9.97 13.49 7.90
C GLY A 175 10.90 14.42 7.13
N THR A 176 12.21 14.25 7.29
CA THR A 176 13.23 15.04 6.59
C THR A 176 13.23 14.73 5.10
N ALA A 177 13.28 13.47 4.69
CA ALA A 177 13.26 13.10 3.27
C ALA A 177 11.97 13.56 2.55
N ARG A 178 10.82 13.46 3.22
CA ARG A 178 9.56 13.98 2.70
C ARG A 178 9.59 15.50 2.56
N ARG A 179 10.12 16.20 3.56
CA ARG A 179 10.23 17.67 3.52
C ARG A 179 11.16 18.12 2.39
N THR A 180 12.34 17.53 2.29
CA THR A 180 13.30 17.81 1.21
C THR A 180 12.68 17.55 -0.16
N PHE A 181 11.99 16.42 -0.31
CA PHE A 181 11.29 16.10 -1.54
C PHE A 181 10.20 17.13 -1.88
N ASN A 182 9.35 17.48 -0.90
CA ASN A 182 8.28 18.45 -1.13
C ASN A 182 8.82 19.84 -1.50
N ILE A 183 9.93 20.26 -0.92
CA ILE A 183 10.58 21.54 -1.27
C ILE A 183 11.05 21.49 -2.72
N ALA A 184 11.83 20.46 -3.10
CA ALA A 184 12.36 20.31 -4.45
C ALA A 184 11.23 20.26 -5.51
N ILE A 185 10.14 19.55 -5.20
CA ILE A 185 8.97 19.48 -6.09
C ILE A 185 8.22 20.81 -6.17
N ALA A 186 8.04 21.52 -5.07
CA ALA A 186 7.38 22.83 -5.10
C ALA A 186 8.15 23.82 -5.97
N GLU A 187 9.47 23.89 -5.82
CA GLU A 187 10.34 24.73 -6.67
C GLU A 187 10.30 24.30 -8.14
N TYR A 188 10.21 23.02 -8.42
CA TYR A 188 10.09 22.51 -9.79
C TYR A 188 8.74 22.86 -10.40
N ILE A 189 7.65 22.76 -9.62
CA ILE A 189 6.30 23.13 -10.06
C ILE A 189 6.23 24.62 -10.46
N GLU A 190 6.84 25.50 -9.68
CA GLU A 190 6.88 26.94 -9.99
C GLU A 190 7.53 27.26 -11.34
N LYS A 191 8.52 26.44 -11.74
CA LYS A 191 9.26 26.56 -13.01
C LYS A 191 8.60 25.84 -14.18
N ARG A 192 7.71 24.87 -13.88
CA ARG A 192 7.03 24.04 -14.87
C ARG A 192 5.92 24.82 -15.57
N LYS A 193 5.93 24.82 -16.90
CA LYS A 193 4.82 25.38 -17.68
C LYS A 193 3.55 24.58 -17.42
N LYS A 194 2.44 25.27 -17.14
CA LYS A 194 1.12 24.64 -17.03
C LYS A 194 0.72 24.06 -18.39
N ASN A 195 0.30 22.81 -18.38
CA ASN A 195 -0.21 22.12 -19.55
C ASN A 195 -1.74 22.06 -19.47
N ASP A 196 -2.43 22.33 -20.59
CA ASP A 196 -3.88 22.19 -20.67
C ASP A 196 -4.33 20.72 -20.62
N GLN A 197 -3.47 19.82 -21.08
CA GLN A 197 -3.71 18.38 -21.04
C GLN A 197 -2.84 17.71 -19.98
N LEU A 198 -3.46 16.85 -19.19
CA LEU A 198 -2.76 16.06 -18.17
C LEU A 198 -1.88 15.00 -18.87
N GLN A 199 -0.58 15.08 -18.65
CA GLN A 199 0.41 14.18 -19.23
C GLN A 199 0.98 13.19 -18.21
N ASP A 200 0.99 13.56 -16.93
CA ASP A 200 1.56 12.78 -15.85
C ASP A 200 0.83 13.03 -14.50
N LEU A 201 1.28 12.33 -13.44
CA LEU A 201 0.69 12.50 -12.11
C LEU A 201 1.03 13.83 -11.44
N LEU A 202 2.10 14.49 -11.87
CA LEU A 202 2.41 15.84 -11.37
C LEU A 202 1.37 16.84 -11.88
N ASP A 203 0.92 16.74 -13.12
CA ASP A 203 -0.17 17.57 -13.65
C ASP A 203 -1.47 17.34 -12.88
N VAL A 204 -1.76 16.09 -12.47
CA VAL A 204 -2.91 15.78 -11.61
C VAL A 204 -2.80 16.47 -10.25
N ALA A 205 -1.59 16.48 -9.66
CA ALA A 205 -1.36 17.15 -8.40
C ALA A 205 -1.47 18.70 -8.53
N ILE A 206 -0.98 19.26 -9.64
CA ILE A 206 -1.10 20.69 -9.95
C ILE A 206 -2.56 21.10 -10.08
N LYS A 207 -3.38 20.29 -10.74
CA LYS A 207 -4.83 20.53 -10.89
C LYS A 207 -5.59 20.46 -9.57
N ALA A 208 -5.05 19.77 -8.56
CA ALA A 208 -5.74 19.53 -7.29
C ALA A 208 -5.68 20.72 -6.32
N SER A 209 -4.77 21.66 -6.50
CA SER A 209 -4.58 22.82 -5.62
C SER A 209 -3.94 24.00 -6.36
N ASP A 210 -4.06 25.19 -5.80
CA ASP A 210 -3.52 26.43 -6.37
C ASP A 210 -2.12 26.77 -5.86
N THR A 211 -1.64 26.09 -4.80
CA THR A 211 -0.33 26.41 -4.20
C THR A 211 0.70 25.31 -4.46
N PRO A 212 1.94 25.62 -4.90
CA PRO A 212 2.98 24.63 -5.15
C PRO A 212 3.27 23.72 -3.96
N LYS A 213 3.20 24.26 -2.74
CA LYS A 213 3.39 23.51 -1.50
C LYS A 213 2.36 22.39 -1.33
N GLU A 214 1.09 22.70 -1.54
CA GLU A 214 -0.02 21.73 -1.43
C GLU A 214 0.01 20.72 -2.58
N GLN A 215 0.34 21.20 -3.78
CA GLN A 215 0.55 20.36 -4.95
C GLN A 215 1.66 19.31 -4.71
N ALA A 216 2.78 19.73 -4.13
CA ALA A 216 3.87 18.83 -3.73
C ALA A 216 3.42 17.83 -2.65
N GLU A 217 2.58 18.26 -1.69
CA GLU A 217 2.00 17.35 -0.68
C GLU A 217 1.08 16.28 -1.30
N ILE A 218 0.33 16.60 -2.31
CA ILE A 218 -0.50 15.64 -3.04
C ILE A 218 0.40 14.74 -3.87
N PHE A 219 1.37 15.32 -4.57
CA PHE A 219 2.25 14.59 -5.47
C PHE A 219 3.06 13.50 -4.74
N HIS A 220 3.66 13.80 -3.58
CA HIS A 220 4.41 12.78 -2.85
C HIS A 220 3.57 11.55 -2.47
N ARG A 221 2.27 11.74 -2.19
CA ARG A 221 1.36 10.62 -1.89
C ARG A 221 1.05 9.80 -3.12
N LEU A 222 0.89 10.45 -4.28
CA LEU A 222 0.71 9.76 -5.56
C LEU A 222 1.96 8.94 -5.93
N VAL A 223 3.16 9.52 -5.73
CA VAL A 223 4.44 8.80 -5.91
C VAL A 223 4.51 7.56 -4.99
N LEU A 224 4.19 7.74 -3.70
CA LEU A 224 4.18 6.63 -2.74
C LEU A 224 3.16 5.56 -3.12
N ALA A 225 1.97 5.96 -3.57
CA ALA A 225 0.94 5.01 -3.99
C ALA A 225 1.37 4.21 -5.22
N THR A 226 1.91 4.89 -6.22
CA THR A 226 2.23 4.28 -7.51
C THR A 226 3.48 3.40 -7.43
N ILE A 227 4.54 3.86 -6.80
CA ILE A 227 5.80 3.11 -6.71
C ILE A 227 5.84 2.27 -5.42
N GLY A 228 5.54 2.90 -4.28
CA GLY A 228 5.68 2.25 -2.98
C GLY A 228 4.78 1.05 -2.82
N PHE A 229 3.48 1.23 -3.04
CA PHE A 229 2.51 0.14 -2.86
C PHE A 229 2.67 -0.93 -3.94
N THR A 230 2.89 -0.51 -5.18
CA THR A 230 3.07 -1.44 -6.30
C THR A 230 4.39 -2.21 -6.18
N GLY A 231 5.47 -1.54 -5.82
CA GLY A 231 6.76 -2.19 -5.57
C GLY A 231 6.68 -3.19 -4.43
N CYS A 232 6.01 -2.84 -3.32
CA CYS A 232 5.77 -3.74 -2.20
C CYS A 232 4.92 -4.96 -2.60
N ALA A 233 3.89 -4.74 -3.41
CA ALA A 233 3.05 -5.81 -3.93
C ALA A 233 3.85 -6.77 -4.83
N LEU A 234 4.74 -6.23 -5.66
CA LEU A 234 5.65 -7.03 -6.48
C LEU A 234 6.62 -7.87 -5.63
N GLU A 235 7.24 -7.26 -4.62
CA GLU A 235 8.14 -7.97 -3.68
C GLU A 235 7.44 -9.18 -3.03
N TRP A 236 6.23 -9.01 -2.51
CA TRP A 236 5.47 -10.11 -1.92
C TRP A 236 5.04 -11.15 -2.94
N SER A 237 4.74 -10.74 -4.16
CA SER A 237 4.40 -11.66 -5.25
C SER A 237 5.60 -12.50 -5.66
N LEU A 238 6.81 -11.90 -5.69
CA LEU A 238 8.06 -12.62 -5.93
C LEU A 238 8.37 -13.65 -4.83
N ILE A 239 8.10 -13.33 -3.55
CA ILE A 239 8.21 -14.31 -2.47
C ILE A 239 7.23 -15.48 -2.68
N GLY A 240 6.01 -15.18 -3.05
CA GLY A 240 5.03 -16.20 -3.41
C GLY A 240 5.57 -17.10 -4.51
N LEU A 241 6.12 -16.50 -5.57
CA LEU A 241 6.70 -17.22 -6.70
C LEU A 241 7.90 -18.09 -6.31
N ALA A 242 8.81 -17.57 -5.49
CA ALA A 242 9.99 -18.30 -5.02
C ALA A 242 9.64 -19.55 -4.17
N ARG A 243 8.45 -19.55 -3.55
CA ARG A 243 7.99 -20.65 -2.68
C ARG A 243 7.08 -21.66 -3.36
N GLN A 244 6.60 -21.34 -4.56
CA GLN A 244 5.65 -22.19 -5.28
C GLN A 244 6.35 -22.92 -6.43
N LYS A 245 6.04 -24.23 -6.57
CA LYS A 245 6.55 -25.03 -7.69
C LYS A 245 5.74 -24.82 -8.99
N LYS A 246 4.49 -24.36 -8.87
CA LYS A 246 3.59 -24.21 -10.00
C LYS A 246 3.11 -22.76 -10.10
N PHE A 247 3.29 -22.17 -11.26
CA PHE A 247 2.71 -20.90 -11.66
C PHE A 247 1.58 -21.19 -12.64
N ILE A 248 0.39 -20.65 -12.38
CA ILE A 248 -0.79 -20.96 -13.20
C ILE A 248 -1.24 -19.76 -14.02
N ASN A 249 -1.65 -18.71 -13.36
CA ASN A 249 -2.17 -17.48 -13.97
C ASN A 249 -1.62 -16.29 -13.22
N GLY A 250 -1.04 -15.32 -13.94
CA GLY A 250 -0.39 -14.16 -13.35
C GLY A 250 -1.32 -13.34 -12.44
N GLU A 251 -2.55 -13.08 -12.90
CA GLU A 251 -3.51 -12.30 -12.12
C GLU A 251 -3.95 -13.04 -10.86
N ALA A 252 -4.35 -14.31 -10.99
CA ALA A 252 -4.76 -15.12 -9.85
C ALA A 252 -3.63 -15.28 -8.83
N PHE A 253 -2.39 -15.40 -9.32
CA PHE A 253 -1.21 -15.50 -8.46
C PHE A 253 -0.97 -14.20 -7.69
N VAL A 254 -1.01 -13.05 -8.37
CA VAL A 254 -0.86 -11.73 -7.73
C VAL A 254 -1.97 -11.49 -6.71
N LEU A 255 -3.23 -11.74 -7.06
CA LEU A 255 -4.36 -11.59 -6.14
C LEU A 255 -4.18 -12.45 -4.88
N GLU A 256 -3.73 -13.70 -5.02
CA GLU A 256 -3.44 -14.55 -3.87
C GLU A 256 -2.25 -14.06 -3.05
N ALA A 257 -1.21 -13.54 -3.68
CA ALA A 257 -0.09 -12.94 -2.97
C ALA A 257 -0.53 -11.72 -2.15
N LEU A 258 -1.33 -10.85 -2.73
CA LEU A 258 -1.89 -9.68 -2.04
C LEU A 258 -2.81 -10.09 -0.88
N ARG A 259 -3.62 -11.12 -1.05
CA ARG A 259 -4.45 -11.67 0.02
C ARG A 259 -3.60 -12.28 1.13
N PHE A 260 -2.66 -13.15 0.76
CA PHE A 260 -1.91 -13.97 1.72
C PHE A 260 -0.90 -13.17 2.51
N TYR A 261 -0.15 -12.29 1.87
CA TYR A 261 0.87 -11.46 2.52
C TYR A 261 0.33 -10.12 3.01
N SER A 262 -0.77 -9.65 2.43
CA SER A 262 -1.41 -8.35 2.75
C SER A 262 -0.37 -7.21 2.81
N PRO A 263 0.22 -6.82 1.67
CA PRO A 263 1.17 -5.70 1.61
C PRO A 263 0.58 -4.44 2.25
N ILE A 264 -0.67 -4.14 1.94
CA ILE A 264 -1.50 -3.21 2.71
C ILE A 264 -2.21 -4.04 3.77
N TRP A 265 -1.73 -3.97 5.00
CA TRP A 265 -2.20 -4.85 6.06
C TRP A 265 -3.34 -4.26 6.88
N ARG A 266 -3.54 -2.94 6.84
CA ARG A 266 -4.66 -2.26 7.48
C ARG A 266 -5.16 -1.06 6.68
N LEU A 267 -6.43 -0.73 6.87
CA LEU A 267 -7.01 0.56 6.48
C LEU A 267 -7.41 1.31 7.74
N THR A 268 -7.19 2.61 7.76
CA THR A 268 -7.63 3.48 8.84
C THR A 268 -8.76 4.37 8.34
N ARG A 269 -9.81 4.52 9.14
CA ARG A 269 -10.95 5.38 8.85
C ARG A 269 -11.34 6.15 10.11
N ARG A 270 -11.98 7.29 9.93
CA ARG A 270 -12.55 8.07 11.01
C ARG A 270 -14.06 8.08 10.89
N VAL A 271 -14.76 7.86 12.01
CA VAL A 271 -16.23 7.83 12.06
C VAL A 271 -16.74 9.27 12.01
N GLY A 272 -17.68 9.54 11.14
CA GLY A 272 -18.31 10.85 11.00
C GLY A 272 -19.70 10.94 11.66
N ILE A 273 -20.40 9.81 11.72
CA ILE A 273 -21.77 9.76 12.24
C ILE A 273 -21.88 8.57 13.20
N GLU A 274 -22.57 8.78 14.32
CA GLU A 274 -22.83 7.72 15.26
C GLU A 274 -23.57 6.57 14.58
N THR A 275 -23.07 5.35 14.78
CA THR A 275 -23.62 4.17 14.12
C THR A 275 -23.33 2.92 14.95
N GLU A 276 -24.24 1.98 14.92
CA GLU A 276 -24.02 0.66 15.51
C GLU A 276 -23.47 -0.30 14.46
N LEU A 277 -22.42 -1.00 14.80
CA LEU A 277 -21.77 -1.98 13.94
C LEU A 277 -21.56 -3.28 14.71
N ASN A 278 -22.36 -4.29 14.39
CA ASN A 278 -22.28 -5.62 15.00
C ASN A 278 -22.31 -5.56 16.57
N GLY A 279 -23.26 -4.82 17.13
CA GLY A 279 -23.41 -4.62 18.58
C GLY A 279 -22.41 -3.65 19.20
N MET A 280 -21.56 -3.00 18.41
CA MET A 280 -20.58 -2.05 18.88
C MET A 280 -20.95 -0.62 18.43
N LEU A 281 -21.12 0.28 19.39
CA LEU A 281 -21.39 1.68 19.11
C LEU A 281 -20.13 2.39 18.63
N LEU A 282 -20.17 2.92 17.42
CA LEU A 282 -19.17 3.82 16.83
C LEU A 282 -19.63 5.26 17.02
N ARG A 283 -18.74 6.12 17.49
CA ARG A 283 -19.03 7.55 17.73
C ARG A 283 -18.27 8.44 16.76
N PRO A 284 -18.79 9.62 16.44
CA PRO A 284 -18.04 10.60 15.66
C PRO A 284 -16.65 10.86 16.26
N GLY A 285 -15.63 10.86 15.41
CA GLY A 285 -14.23 10.99 15.82
C GLY A 285 -13.52 9.69 16.16
N ASP A 286 -14.24 8.57 16.34
CA ASP A 286 -13.61 7.26 16.52
C ASP A 286 -12.73 6.91 15.33
N ARG A 287 -11.56 6.34 15.61
CA ARG A 287 -10.65 5.82 14.58
C ARG A 287 -10.83 4.31 14.45
N VAL A 288 -11.20 3.89 13.26
CA VAL A 288 -11.43 2.47 12.96
C VAL A 288 -10.24 1.93 12.17
N PHE A 289 -9.65 0.85 12.68
CA PHE A 289 -8.62 0.07 12.00
C PHE A 289 -9.23 -1.20 11.43
N ILE A 290 -9.30 -1.28 10.12
CA ILE A 290 -9.75 -2.49 9.40
C ILE A 290 -8.52 -3.35 9.15
N ASN A 291 -8.44 -4.50 9.85
CA ASN A 291 -7.31 -5.41 9.79
C ASN A 291 -7.42 -6.34 8.57
N LEU A 292 -6.89 -5.89 7.43
CA LEU A 292 -6.95 -6.65 6.18
C LEU A 292 -6.23 -8.00 6.29
N PHE A 293 -5.13 -8.05 7.04
CA PHE A 293 -4.37 -9.28 7.21
C PHE A 293 -5.21 -10.40 7.86
N GLN A 294 -6.00 -10.07 8.88
CA GLN A 294 -6.88 -11.05 9.53
C GLN A 294 -8.08 -11.40 8.64
N ILE A 295 -8.71 -10.38 8.06
CA ILE A 295 -9.88 -10.56 7.18
C ILE A 295 -9.52 -11.45 5.99
N ASN A 296 -8.41 -11.17 5.33
CA ASN A 296 -7.93 -11.93 4.18
C ASN A 296 -7.50 -13.37 4.52
N LYS A 297 -7.37 -13.72 5.81
CA LYS A 297 -7.08 -15.08 6.30
C LYS A 297 -8.26 -15.74 7.02
N SER A 298 -9.43 -15.14 6.95
CA SER A 298 -10.65 -15.70 7.51
C SER A 298 -11.20 -16.87 6.67
N LEU A 299 -12.05 -17.70 7.26
CA LEU A 299 -12.71 -18.81 6.56
C LEU A 299 -13.62 -18.35 5.40
N LYS A 300 -14.00 -17.07 5.36
CA LYS A 300 -14.73 -16.47 4.24
C LYS A 300 -13.90 -16.45 2.93
N MET A 301 -12.59 -16.70 3.02
CA MET A 301 -11.70 -16.88 1.86
C MET A 301 -11.66 -18.34 1.36
N GLY A 302 -12.59 -19.21 1.78
CA GLY A 302 -12.66 -20.61 1.39
C GLY A 302 -11.80 -21.54 2.26
N LYS A 303 -11.62 -22.77 1.79
CA LYS A 303 -10.88 -23.81 2.53
C LYS A 303 -9.40 -23.46 2.71
N PHE A 304 -8.86 -23.73 3.90
CA PHE A 304 -7.44 -23.50 4.25
C PHE A 304 -6.94 -22.07 3.95
N PRO A 305 -7.56 -21.00 4.47
CA PRO A 305 -7.26 -19.63 4.09
C PRO A 305 -5.83 -19.20 4.47
N ARG A 306 -5.16 -19.94 5.35
CA ARG A 306 -3.78 -19.73 5.77
C ARG A 306 -2.74 -20.46 4.91
N ARG A 307 -3.18 -21.13 3.84
CA ARG A 307 -2.30 -21.70 2.83
C ARG A 307 -2.34 -20.84 1.58
N PHE A 308 -1.18 -20.61 1.01
CA PHE A 308 -1.06 -19.92 -0.27
C PHE A 308 -1.57 -20.86 -1.37
N ASN A 309 -2.60 -20.43 -2.10
CA ASN A 309 -3.19 -21.21 -3.18
C ASN A 309 -3.79 -20.27 -4.25
N PRO A 310 -3.08 -20.00 -5.36
CA PRO A 310 -3.56 -19.13 -6.42
C PRO A 310 -4.86 -19.57 -7.08
N HIS A 311 -5.17 -20.87 -7.11
CA HIS A 311 -6.47 -21.37 -7.64
C HIS A 311 -7.67 -20.77 -6.92
N ARG A 312 -7.53 -20.42 -5.64
CA ARG A 312 -8.55 -19.72 -4.86
C ARG A 312 -9.03 -18.44 -5.54
N MET A 313 -8.11 -17.71 -6.15
CA MET A 313 -8.42 -16.43 -6.83
C MET A 313 -8.99 -16.62 -8.24
N MET A 314 -9.25 -17.83 -8.66
CA MET A 314 -10.07 -18.13 -9.84
C MET A 314 -11.56 -18.24 -9.46
N GLU A 315 -11.88 -18.39 -8.17
CA GLU A 315 -13.23 -18.46 -7.64
C GLU A 315 -13.76 -17.04 -7.34
N ASP A 316 -14.96 -16.72 -7.79
CA ASP A 316 -15.57 -15.38 -7.66
C ASP A 316 -15.80 -14.99 -6.19
N ASP A 317 -16.15 -15.94 -5.33
CA ASP A 317 -16.38 -15.67 -3.91
C ASP A 317 -15.11 -15.20 -3.21
N ALA A 318 -13.98 -15.84 -3.46
CA ALA A 318 -12.71 -15.43 -2.88
C ALA A 318 -12.28 -14.04 -3.38
N LYS A 319 -12.47 -13.75 -4.68
CA LYS A 319 -12.22 -12.41 -5.25
C LYS A 319 -13.10 -11.35 -4.59
N ARG A 320 -14.41 -11.61 -4.49
CA ARG A 320 -15.38 -10.68 -3.87
C ARG A 320 -15.10 -10.41 -2.41
N ASN A 321 -14.59 -11.39 -1.68
CA ASN A 321 -14.32 -11.30 -0.25
C ASN A 321 -12.95 -10.70 0.07
N SER A 322 -12.02 -10.69 -0.90
CA SER A 322 -10.70 -10.07 -0.71
C SER A 322 -10.81 -8.55 -0.63
N LEU A 323 -10.20 -7.99 0.40
CA LEU A 323 -10.13 -6.54 0.62
C LEU A 323 -8.76 -5.95 0.24
N SER A 324 -7.96 -6.66 -0.54
CA SER A 324 -6.59 -6.24 -0.90
C SER A 324 -6.51 -4.88 -1.60
N PHE A 325 -7.57 -4.50 -2.31
CA PHE A 325 -7.72 -3.18 -2.95
C PHE A 325 -8.76 -2.28 -2.28
N GLY A 326 -9.19 -2.63 -1.07
CA GLY A 326 -10.32 -1.98 -0.43
C GLY A 326 -11.65 -2.36 -1.08
N LYS A 327 -12.71 -1.61 -0.77
CA LYS A 327 -14.06 -1.82 -1.31
C LYS A 327 -14.87 -0.54 -1.35
N GLY A 328 -15.96 -0.54 -2.11
CA GLY A 328 -16.87 0.61 -2.24
C GLY A 328 -16.23 1.78 -2.98
N LYS A 329 -16.76 2.97 -2.76
CA LYS A 329 -16.35 4.20 -3.46
C LYS A 329 -14.89 4.62 -3.20
N ARG A 330 -14.28 4.10 -2.13
CA ARG A 330 -12.89 4.37 -1.75
C ARG A 330 -11.97 3.19 -2.03
N SER A 331 -12.37 2.26 -2.91
CA SER A 331 -11.49 1.22 -3.44
C SER A 331 -10.34 1.83 -4.24
N CYS A 332 -9.28 1.05 -4.43
CA CYS A 332 -8.12 1.50 -5.19
C CYS A 332 -8.52 1.92 -6.62
N PRO A 333 -8.32 3.16 -7.04
CA PRO A 333 -8.67 3.60 -8.39
C PRO A 333 -7.78 2.93 -9.45
N ALA A 334 -6.55 2.57 -9.11
CA ALA A 334 -5.58 1.93 -10.00
C ALA A 334 -5.56 0.40 -9.87
N GLN A 335 -6.60 -0.25 -9.33
CA GLN A 335 -6.63 -1.72 -9.16
C GLN A 335 -6.35 -2.46 -10.46
N ARG A 336 -7.07 -2.14 -11.54
CA ARG A 336 -6.92 -2.81 -12.83
C ARG A 336 -5.53 -2.64 -13.45
N PRO A 337 -4.99 -1.41 -13.61
CA PRO A 337 -3.64 -1.24 -14.14
C PRO A 337 -2.56 -1.83 -13.25
N ALA A 338 -2.70 -1.77 -11.92
CA ALA A 338 -1.74 -2.38 -10.99
C ALA A 338 -1.71 -3.91 -11.12
N LEU A 339 -2.88 -4.57 -11.21
CA LEU A 339 -2.96 -6.01 -11.44
C LEU A 339 -2.35 -6.40 -12.80
N LEU A 340 -2.63 -5.62 -13.85
CA LEU A 340 -2.08 -5.88 -15.17
C LEU A 340 -0.54 -5.80 -15.14
N PHE A 341 0.02 -4.70 -14.61
CA PHE A 341 1.46 -4.53 -14.46
C PHE A 341 2.11 -5.66 -13.67
N LEU A 342 1.58 -5.95 -12.48
CA LEU A 342 2.12 -7.00 -11.61
C LEU A 342 2.05 -8.38 -12.25
N SER A 343 0.95 -8.68 -12.94
CA SER A 343 0.74 -9.98 -13.60
C SER A 343 1.69 -10.19 -14.77
N ILE A 344 1.89 -9.18 -15.61
CA ILE A 344 2.83 -9.23 -16.73
C ILE A 344 4.25 -9.39 -16.19
N THR A 345 4.66 -8.54 -15.24
CA THR A 345 6.00 -8.57 -14.67
C THR A 345 6.31 -9.93 -14.03
N LEU A 346 5.37 -10.45 -13.23
CA LEU A 346 5.55 -11.74 -12.56
C LEU A 346 5.64 -12.91 -13.56
N SER A 347 4.81 -12.85 -14.61
CA SER A 347 4.81 -13.87 -15.68
C SER A 347 6.14 -13.88 -16.44
N GLU A 348 6.68 -12.71 -16.78
CA GLU A 348 7.97 -12.60 -17.47
C GLU A 348 9.13 -13.05 -16.59
N ILE A 349 9.15 -12.68 -15.32
CA ILE A 349 10.16 -13.17 -14.38
C ILE A 349 10.06 -14.70 -14.24
N HIS A 350 8.85 -15.23 -14.11
CA HIS A 350 8.67 -16.70 -14.02
C HIS A 350 9.14 -17.41 -15.29
N LYS A 351 8.88 -16.84 -16.46
CA LYS A 351 9.27 -17.42 -17.75
C LYS A 351 10.78 -17.49 -17.94
N GLN A 352 11.50 -16.44 -17.58
CA GLN A 352 12.92 -16.25 -17.89
C GLN A 352 13.86 -16.68 -16.76
N TYR A 353 13.43 -16.65 -15.50
CA TYR A 353 14.30 -16.82 -14.34
C TYR A 353 13.81 -17.87 -13.36
N GLN A 354 14.75 -18.55 -12.75
CA GLN A 354 14.54 -19.24 -11.47
C GLN A 354 14.69 -18.23 -10.34
N LEU A 355 13.73 -18.22 -9.45
CA LEU A 355 13.68 -17.29 -8.34
C LEU A 355 13.95 -17.99 -7.02
N GLY A 356 15.04 -17.62 -6.35
CA GLY A 356 15.33 -17.96 -4.96
C GLY A 356 15.06 -16.79 -4.04
N PHE A 357 14.57 -17.05 -2.84
CA PHE A 357 14.42 -16.06 -1.80
C PHE A 357 15.11 -16.51 -0.52
N LYS A 358 16.05 -15.71 -0.04
CA LYS A 358 16.71 -15.93 1.24
C LYS A 358 16.22 -14.88 2.23
N ARG A 359 15.48 -15.37 3.24
CA ARG A 359 15.01 -14.53 4.33
C ARG A 359 16.20 -14.19 5.24
N ASN A 360 16.28 -12.95 5.69
CA ASN A 360 17.12 -12.64 6.82
C ASN A 360 16.47 -13.22 8.08
N ILE A 361 17.12 -14.23 8.69
CA ILE A 361 16.54 -15.08 9.75
C ILE A 361 16.19 -14.27 11.00
N PHE A 362 16.90 -13.18 11.25
CA PHE A 362 16.74 -12.33 12.44
C PHE A 362 15.85 -11.12 12.25
N SER A 363 15.30 -10.91 11.05
CA SER A 363 14.53 -9.73 10.75
C SER A 363 13.08 -10.04 10.41
N LEU A 364 12.18 -9.32 11.06
CA LEU A 364 10.77 -9.28 10.69
C LEU A 364 10.59 -8.51 9.37
N PRO A 365 9.49 -8.71 8.65
CA PRO A 365 9.13 -7.80 7.56
C PRO A 365 9.19 -6.35 8.04
N ARG A 366 9.58 -5.46 7.14
CA ARG A 366 9.63 -4.02 7.40
C ARG A 366 8.22 -3.45 7.33
N PHE A 367 7.92 -2.52 8.21
CA PHE A 367 6.60 -1.91 8.30
C PHE A 367 6.66 -0.41 8.23
N SER A 368 5.67 0.14 7.54
CA SER A 368 5.18 1.48 7.75
C SER A 368 3.76 1.43 8.31
N THR A 369 3.14 2.58 8.50
CA THR A 369 1.80 2.72 9.08
C THR A 369 0.75 1.77 8.46
N PHE A 370 0.82 1.47 7.17
CA PHE A 370 -0.13 0.55 6.50
C PHE A 370 0.52 -0.42 5.53
N ILE A 371 1.82 -0.33 5.28
CA ILE A 371 2.54 -1.19 4.34
C ILE A 371 3.39 -2.17 5.11
N SER A 372 3.38 -3.42 4.70
CA SER A 372 4.34 -4.42 5.14
C SER A 372 5.21 -4.85 3.96
N CYS A 373 6.53 -4.70 4.09
CA CYS A 373 7.51 -5.09 3.09
C CYS A 373 8.27 -6.32 3.54
N PRO A 374 8.59 -7.25 2.64
CA PRO A 374 9.41 -8.39 3.01
C PRO A 374 10.82 -7.95 3.39
N ASN A 375 11.44 -8.71 4.27
CA ASN A 375 12.84 -8.53 4.63
C ASN A 375 13.63 -9.78 4.20
N GLY A 376 14.49 -9.60 3.23
CA GLY A 376 15.27 -10.67 2.61
C GLY A 376 15.73 -10.24 1.22
N TYR A 377 16.40 -11.11 0.53
CA TYR A 377 16.90 -10.84 -0.82
C TYR A 377 16.53 -11.94 -1.79
N PHE A 378 16.31 -11.53 -3.03
CA PHE A 378 16.03 -12.41 -4.13
C PHE A 378 17.33 -12.78 -4.85
N LYS A 379 17.38 -13.99 -5.37
CA LYS A 379 18.36 -14.41 -6.35
C LYS A 379 17.58 -14.80 -7.61
N LEU A 380 17.85 -14.10 -8.68
CA LEU A 380 17.31 -14.38 -10.02
C LEU A 380 18.43 -15.04 -10.83
N THR A 381 18.19 -16.27 -11.26
CA THR A 381 19.14 -17.04 -12.10
C THR A 381 18.43 -17.31 -13.41
N PRO A 382 19.02 -17.00 -14.58
CA PRO A 382 18.43 -17.37 -15.87
C PRO A 382 18.09 -18.87 -15.92
N LYS A 383 16.99 -19.21 -16.58
CA LYS A 383 16.60 -20.61 -16.82
C LYS A 383 17.40 -21.23 -17.95
#